data_b3f4e6372a3e6bfdc24c2ae8876ad094
#
_entry.id   b3f4e6372a3e6bfdc24c2ae8876ad094
#
_cell.length_a   1.000
_cell.length_b   1.000
_cell.length_c   1.000
_cell.angle_alpha   90.00
_cell.angle_beta   90.00
_cell.angle_gamma   90.00
#
_symmetry.space_group_name_H-M   'P 1'
#
loop_
_entity.id
_entity.type
_entity.pdbx_description
1 polymer ?
#
loop_
_entity_poly.entity_id
_entity_poly.type
_entity_poly.pdbx_seq_one_letter_code
_entity_poly.pdbx_strand_id
1 'polypeptide(L)'
;GQPVLTWWQGTGLGGLAQGTDYIYNSQYQQIATVNAGNGLSADGHEFLITPQNTALILAYTTATADLTSIGGPANQTVIDGVVQEIDIKTGKVLWQWNSADHVPYSQSEQPLPASASSPWDWFHINAVKLDTDGNLLIDARDTWTSYKVDRRSGDILWQLGGKASRNNFNIVAAPGQVLNKAGVITAWQHDFESQGNGIYTFFDNESAGVANTGVDATAQFGLSRAVTVKLDQRTHTATLINSFNQPEGLTAPSQGNSQRTPEGNTVVGWGSLPYFSEFAPNGQLLYNAQFPTGVNSYRAYLLPWNPPSGNGGSGPSYHPSGPNYNPGHGGKDDHGHSGHDHYQHH
;
A
#
# COMPACT_ATOMS: atom_id res chain seq x y z
N GLY A 1 5.33 -11.47 21.98
CA GLY A 1 6.33 -10.39 22.03
C GLY A 1 5.80 -9.18 22.78
N GLN A 2 6.64 -8.19 23.02
CA GLN A 2 6.18 -6.91 23.54
C GLN A 2 5.70 -6.04 22.39
N PRO A 3 4.67 -5.18 22.59
CA PRO A 3 4.22 -4.26 21.55
C PRO A 3 5.33 -3.26 21.20
N VAL A 4 5.45 -2.97 19.91
CA VAL A 4 6.38 -1.97 19.38
C VAL A 4 5.62 -0.99 18.49
N LEU A 5 6.13 0.24 18.42
CA LEU A 5 5.69 1.25 17.47
C LEU A 5 6.73 1.31 16.34
N THR A 6 6.27 1.29 15.11
CA THR A 6 7.14 1.37 13.94
C THR A 6 6.71 2.49 13.03
N TRP A 7 7.66 3.10 12.34
CA TRP A 7 7.41 4.03 11.26
C TRP A 7 8.59 4.10 10.30
N TRP A 8 8.29 4.47 9.09
CA TRP A 8 9.30 4.83 8.11
C TRP A 8 9.55 6.33 8.13
N GLN A 9 10.79 6.73 7.91
CA GLN A 9 11.18 8.12 7.74
C GLN A 9 12.13 8.25 6.56
N GLY A 10 11.79 9.13 5.63
CA GLY A 10 12.58 9.31 4.42
C GLY A 10 12.03 10.38 3.50
N THR A 11 12.47 10.35 2.26
CA THR A 11 12.04 11.24 1.18
C THR A 11 11.64 10.44 -0.04
N GLY A 12 10.58 10.88 -0.74
CA GLY A 12 10.02 10.18 -1.89
C GLY A 12 9.25 8.93 -1.53
N LEU A 13 8.55 8.37 -2.51
CA LEU A 13 7.92 7.05 -2.50
C LEU A 13 8.16 6.42 -3.88
N GLY A 14 8.13 5.09 -3.94
CA GLY A 14 8.42 4.37 -5.17
C GLY A 14 9.90 4.44 -5.56
N GLY A 15 10.21 4.30 -6.82
CA GLY A 15 11.57 4.09 -7.32
C GLY A 15 12.66 5.11 -6.91
N LEU A 16 12.30 6.19 -6.26
CA LEU A 16 13.21 7.25 -5.81
C LEU A 16 13.23 7.41 -4.28
N ALA A 17 12.55 6.55 -3.52
CA ALA A 17 12.51 6.63 -2.07
C ALA A 17 13.88 6.41 -1.44
N GLN A 18 14.17 7.20 -0.41
CA GLN A 18 15.36 7.04 0.43
C GLN A 18 14.94 7.16 1.89
N GLY A 19 14.92 6.05 2.60
CA GLY A 19 14.40 6.03 3.95
C GLY A 19 14.95 4.91 4.82
N THR A 20 14.50 4.95 6.07
CA THR A 20 14.84 4.03 7.13
C THR A 20 13.60 3.73 7.94
N ASP A 21 13.41 2.46 8.32
CA ASP A 21 12.38 2.04 9.23
C ASP A 21 12.89 2.08 10.67
N TYR A 22 12.06 2.56 11.58
CA TYR A 22 12.37 2.72 12.99
C TYR A 22 11.46 1.83 13.83
N ILE A 23 12.04 1.23 14.87
CA ILE A 23 11.31 0.40 15.84
C ILE A 23 11.51 1.00 17.22
N TYR A 24 10.41 1.28 17.90
CA TYR A 24 10.35 1.83 19.25
C TYR A 24 9.60 0.89 20.18
N ASN A 25 10.04 0.81 21.44
CA ASN A 25 9.33 0.05 22.46
C ASN A 25 8.11 0.83 23.01
N SER A 26 7.38 0.21 23.93
CA SER A 26 6.22 0.83 24.56
C SER A 26 6.53 2.02 25.47
N GLN A 27 7.80 2.27 25.79
CA GLN A 27 8.29 3.48 26.49
C GLN A 27 8.74 4.56 25.51
N TYR A 28 8.47 4.41 24.22
CA TYR A 28 8.88 5.33 23.16
C TYR A 28 10.41 5.50 23.01
N GLN A 29 11.17 4.47 23.39
CA GLN A 29 12.60 4.43 23.18
C GLN A 29 12.91 3.68 21.89
N GLN A 30 13.75 4.24 21.03
CA GLN A 30 14.22 3.57 19.84
C GLN A 30 15.05 2.35 20.24
N ILE A 31 14.67 1.19 19.69
CA ILE A 31 15.33 -0.09 19.99
C ILE A 31 16.02 -0.69 18.75
N ALA A 32 15.59 -0.30 17.54
CA ALA A 32 16.24 -0.72 16.31
C ALA A 32 15.95 0.24 15.15
N THR A 33 16.74 0.12 14.09
CA THR A 33 16.49 0.65 12.76
C THR A 33 16.64 -0.47 11.75
N VAL A 34 15.90 -0.40 10.65
CA VAL A 34 16.02 -1.32 9.52
C VAL A 34 16.24 -0.51 8.26
N ASN A 35 17.26 -0.88 7.50
CA ASN A 35 17.59 -0.31 6.21
C ASN A 35 17.59 -1.41 5.16
N ALA A 36 17.33 -1.05 3.92
CA ALA A 36 17.56 -1.96 2.81
C ALA A 36 19.05 -2.24 2.64
N GLY A 37 19.37 -3.44 2.18
CA GLY A 37 20.72 -3.82 1.84
C GLY A 37 20.96 -3.85 0.33
N ASN A 38 22.09 -4.42 -0.07
CA ASN A 38 22.47 -4.61 -1.47
C ASN A 38 22.48 -3.30 -2.30
N GLY A 39 22.79 -2.15 -1.65
CA GLY A 39 22.83 -0.85 -2.31
C GLY A 39 21.47 -0.20 -2.55
N LEU A 40 20.39 -0.75 -1.99
CA LEU A 40 19.04 -0.22 -2.10
C LEU A 40 18.69 0.67 -0.89
N SER A 41 17.60 1.42 -1.00
CA SER A 41 17.00 2.19 0.09
C SER A 41 15.64 1.64 0.44
N ALA A 42 15.27 1.66 1.73
CA ALA A 42 13.95 1.26 2.18
C ALA A 42 12.91 2.25 1.68
N ASP A 43 11.82 1.71 1.13
CA ASP A 43 10.67 2.46 0.66
C ASP A 43 9.56 2.48 1.72
N GLY A 44 8.77 3.57 1.75
CA GLY A 44 7.76 3.80 2.77
C GLY A 44 6.44 3.05 2.61
N HIS A 45 6.29 2.22 1.57
CA HIS A 45 5.01 1.54 1.32
C HIS A 45 4.72 0.42 2.33
N GLU A 46 5.73 -0.32 2.80
CA GLU A 46 5.50 -1.42 3.74
C GLU A 46 6.71 -1.69 4.64
N PHE A 47 6.41 -1.93 5.91
CA PHE A 47 7.32 -2.46 6.91
C PHE A 47 6.60 -3.48 7.78
N LEU A 48 7.02 -4.74 7.76
CA LEU A 48 6.39 -5.83 8.50
C LEU A 48 7.44 -6.60 9.33
N ILE A 49 7.25 -6.65 10.65
CA ILE A 49 8.06 -7.51 11.52
C ILE A 49 7.47 -8.91 11.52
N THR A 50 8.29 -9.91 11.19
CA THR A 50 7.87 -11.30 11.12
C THR A 50 7.93 -11.98 12.51
N PRO A 51 7.23 -13.12 12.70
CA PRO A 51 7.34 -13.91 13.93
C PRO A 51 8.75 -14.40 14.24
N GLN A 52 9.64 -14.45 13.24
CA GLN A 52 11.05 -14.83 13.38
C GLN A 52 11.95 -13.66 13.79
N ASN A 53 11.37 -12.48 14.06
CA ASN A 53 12.07 -11.25 14.38
C ASN A 53 12.99 -10.78 13.23
N THR A 54 12.54 -10.99 12.00
CA THR A 54 13.08 -10.36 10.80
C THR A 54 12.13 -9.26 10.33
N ALA A 55 12.54 -8.40 9.43
CA ALA A 55 11.69 -7.41 8.78
C ALA A 55 11.51 -7.72 7.29
N LEU A 56 10.29 -7.68 6.81
CA LEU A 56 9.99 -7.59 5.39
C LEU A 56 9.81 -6.11 5.04
N ILE A 57 10.56 -5.65 4.05
CA ILE A 57 10.55 -4.27 3.58
C ILE A 57 10.46 -4.23 2.06
N LEU A 58 9.99 -3.11 1.55
CA LEU A 58 10.00 -2.81 0.12
C LEU A 58 11.19 -1.90 -0.23
N ALA A 59 11.63 -2.05 -1.46
CA ALA A 59 12.61 -1.18 -2.10
C ALA A 59 12.34 -1.15 -3.60
N TYR A 60 13.01 -0.25 -4.31
CA TYR A 60 12.96 -0.17 -5.76
C TYR A 60 14.36 -0.12 -6.34
N THR A 61 14.49 -0.60 -7.57
CA THR A 61 15.71 -0.49 -8.36
C THR A 61 15.39 -0.08 -9.78
N THR A 62 16.35 0.51 -10.47
CA THR A 62 16.22 0.85 -11.89
C THR A 62 17.08 -0.05 -12.74
N ALA A 63 16.59 -0.45 -13.90
CA ALA A 63 17.29 -1.24 -14.88
C ALA A 63 17.01 -0.74 -16.30
N THR A 64 17.75 -1.24 -17.27
CA THR A 64 17.44 -1.07 -18.68
C THR A 64 16.90 -2.37 -19.24
N ALA A 65 15.72 -2.32 -19.87
CA ALA A 65 15.02 -3.48 -20.40
C ALA A 65 14.76 -3.35 -21.91
N ASP A 66 14.77 -4.47 -22.60
CA ASP A 66 14.29 -4.58 -23.98
C ASP A 66 12.77 -4.86 -23.98
N LEU A 67 11.99 -3.87 -24.38
CA LEU A 67 10.53 -3.95 -24.42
C LEU A 67 9.97 -4.12 -25.83
N THR A 68 10.80 -4.48 -26.82
CA THR A 68 10.37 -4.62 -28.22
C THR A 68 9.26 -5.65 -28.40
N SER A 69 9.23 -6.70 -27.57
CA SER A 69 8.18 -7.72 -27.58
C SER A 69 6.79 -7.21 -27.21
N ILE A 70 6.70 -6.06 -26.54
CA ILE A 70 5.43 -5.42 -26.15
C ILE A 70 5.23 -4.05 -26.82
N GLY A 71 6.01 -3.76 -27.88
CA GLY A 71 5.91 -2.53 -28.67
C GLY A 71 6.67 -1.33 -28.08
N GLY A 72 7.51 -1.56 -27.08
CA GLY A 72 8.37 -0.54 -26.48
C GLY A 72 9.77 -0.49 -27.11
N PRO A 73 10.65 0.40 -26.60
CA PRO A 73 12.03 0.49 -27.08
C PRO A 73 12.91 -0.64 -26.50
N ALA A 74 14.02 -0.93 -27.18
CA ALA A 74 15.00 -1.94 -26.73
C ALA A 74 15.86 -1.50 -25.54
N ASN A 75 15.75 -0.25 -25.10
CA ASN A 75 16.58 0.33 -24.06
C ASN A 75 15.76 1.20 -23.07
N GLN A 76 14.58 0.72 -22.72
CA GLN A 76 13.71 1.42 -21.77
C GLN A 76 14.31 1.41 -20.37
N THR A 77 14.34 2.57 -19.72
CA THR A 77 14.56 2.62 -18.26
C THR A 77 13.31 2.12 -17.56
N VAL A 78 13.43 1.08 -16.74
CA VAL A 78 12.33 0.50 -15.96
C VAL A 78 12.61 0.66 -14.47
N ILE A 79 11.54 0.69 -13.67
CA ILE A 79 11.59 0.68 -12.21
C ILE A 79 11.02 -0.67 -11.76
N ASP A 80 11.86 -1.47 -11.08
CA ASP A 80 11.48 -2.78 -10.56
C ASP A 80 11.18 -2.71 -9.06
N GLY A 81 10.11 -3.36 -8.65
CA GLY A 81 9.77 -3.55 -7.24
C GLY A 81 10.64 -4.64 -6.61
N VAL A 82 11.09 -4.41 -5.39
CA VAL A 82 11.95 -5.34 -4.65
C VAL A 82 11.37 -5.59 -3.26
N VAL A 83 11.37 -6.86 -2.84
CA VAL A 83 11.12 -7.26 -1.45
C VAL A 83 12.44 -7.72 -0.85
N GLN A 84 12.75 -7.25 0.35
CA GLN A 84 13.86 -7.80 1.14
C GLN A 84 13.37 -8.30 2.49
N GLU A 85 13.93 -9.43 2.94
CA GLU A 85 13.86 -9.88 4.31
C GLU A 85 15.17 -9.56 5.01
N ILE A 86 15.09 -8.75 6.07
CA ILE A 86 16.24 -8.22 6.81
C ILE A 86 16.27 -8.83 8.21
N ASP A 87 17.40 -9.33 8.64
CA ASP A 87 17.64 -9.65 10.05
C ASP A 87 17.75 -8.33 10.85
N ILE A 88 16.77 -8.06 11.70
CA ILE A 88 16.69 -6.78 12.44
C ILE A 88 17.92 -6.56 13.33
N LYS A 89 18.48 -7.61 13.90
CA LYS A 89 19.61 -7.52 14.82
C LYS A 89 20.93 -7.17 14.12
N THR A 90 21.14 -7.73 12.92
CA THR A 90 22.42 -7.63 12.21
C THR A 90 22.39 -6.70 11.00
N GLY A 91 21.20 -6.32 10.54
CA GLY A 91 21.00 -5.57 9.30
C GLY A 91 21.28 -6.39 8.03
N LYS A 92 21.47 -7.71 8.15
CA LYS A 92 21.80 -8.57 7.02
C LYS A 92 20.58 -8.86 6.17
N VAL A 93 20.70 -8.75 4.84
CA VAL A 93 19.71 -9.27 3.89
C VAL A 93 19.74 -10.79 3.93
N LEU A 94 18.63 -11.40 4.30
CA LEU A 94 18.46 -12.85 4.36
C LEU A 94 17.88 -13.40 3.06
N TRP A 95 17.05 -12.62 2.39
CA TRP A 95 16.36 -12.99 1.16
C TRP A 95 15.99 -11.72 0.37
N GLN A 96 15.95 -11.83 -0.95
CA GLN A 96 15.53 -10.76 -1.84
C GLN A 96 14.76 -11.33 -3.02
N TRP A 97 13.73 -10.63 -3.44
CA TRP A 97 12.91 -10.91 -4.61
C TRP A 97 12.77 -9.66 -5.46
N ASN A 98 12.99 -9.76 -6.76
CA ASN A 98 12.85 -8.66 -7.69
C ASN A 98 11.70 -8.96 -8.66
N SER A 99 10.84 -8.00 -8.93
CA SER A 99 9.67 -8.18 -9.79
C SER A 99 10.03 -8.66 -11.21
N ALA A 100 11.06 -8.11 -11.82
CA ALA A 100 11.46 -8.44 -13.19
C ALA A 100 12.01 -9.87 -13.37
N ASP A 101 12.45 -10.53 -12.30
CA ASP A 101 12.92 -11.92 -12.36
C ASP A 101 11.76 -12.93 -12.42
N HIS A 102 10.53 -12.50 -12.08
CA HIS A 102 9.39 -13.39 -11.89
C HIS A 102 8.15 -13.00 -12.68
N VAL A 103 7.96 -11.71 -13.01
CA VAL A 103 6.78 -11.19 -13.70
C VAL A 103 7.21 -10.57 -15.03
N PRO A 104 6.63 -11.00 -16.17
CA PRO A 104 6.96 -10.39 -17.45
C PRO A 104 6.38 -8.96 -17.57
N TYR A 105 7.10 -8.06 -18.19
CA TYR A 105 6.69 -6.67 -18.42
C TYR A 105 5.34 -6.53 -19.12
N SER A 106 4.95 -7.53 -19.92
CA SER A 106 3.64 -7.59 -20.58
C SER A 106 2.44 -7.68 -19.64
N GLN A 107 2.68 -7.97 -18.36
CA GLN A 107 1.64 -7.98 -17.31
C GLN A 107 1.28 -6.57 -16.83
N SER A 108 2.10 -5.55 -17.12
CA SER A 108 1.79 -4.18 -16.74
C SER A 108 0.52 -3.67 -17.44
N GLU A 109 -0.35 -3.03 -16.66
CA GLU A 109 -1.49 -2.26 -17.14
C GLU A 109 -1.11 -0.79 -17.42
N GLN A 110 0.13 -0.41 -17.03
CA GLN A 110 0.67 0.91 -17.25
C GLN A 110 1.05 1.11 -18.71
N PRO A 111 0.62 2.19 -19.37
CA PRO A 111 1.07 2.51 -20.71
C PRO A 111 2.59 2.69 -20.76
N LEU A 112 3.17 2.32 -21.89
CA LEU A 112 4.57 2.61 -22.16
C LEU A 112 4.79 4.14 -22.18
N PRO A 113 5.88 4.64 -21.57
CA PRO A 113 6.19 6.07 -21.61
C PRO A 113 6.52 6.53 -23.03
N ALA A 114 6.29 7.82 -23.29
CA ALA A 114 6.56 8.41 -24.61
C ALA A 114 8.05 8.45 -24.98
N SER A 115 8.94 8.31 -24.02
CA SER A 115 10.40 8.34 -24.20
C SER A 115 11.08 7.19 -23.45
N ALA A 116 12.04 6.55 -24.07
CA ALA A 116 12.84 5.49 -23.45
C ALA A 116 13.63 5.94 -22.22
N SER A 117 13.95 7.23 -22.12
CA SER A 117 14.65 7.81 -20.97
C SER A 117 13.73 8.16 -19.81
N SER A 118 12.41 8.17 -20.02
CA SER A 118 11.45 8.35 -18.94
C SER A 118 11.32 7.02 -18.20
N PRO A 119 11.62 6.94 -16.90
CA PRO A 119 11.48 5.70 -16.15
C PRO A 119 10.04 5.18 -16.23
N TRP A 120 9.91 3.87 -16.45
CA TRP A 120 8.61 3.21 -16.48
C TRP A 120 8.42 2.39 -15.20
N ASP A 121 7.55 2.88 -14.33
CA ASP A 121 7.12 2.16 -13.13
C ASP A 121 6.05 1.15 -13.54
N TRP A 122 6.48 0.02 -14.01
CA TRP A 122 5.63 -0.97 -14.65
C TRP A 122 4.94 -1.90 -13.67
N PHE A 123 5.45 -2.01 -12.44
CA PHE A 123 4.99 -2.95 -11.42
C PHE A 123 4.37 -2.24 -10.22
N HIS A 124 5.06 -1.26 -9.67
CA HIS A 124 4.71 -0.46 -8.51
C HIS A 124 4.27 -1.31 -7.32
N ILE A 125 5.22 -1.99 -6.69
CA ILE A 125 4.98 -2.80 -5.49
C ILE A 125 4.55 -1.90 -4.32
N ASN A 126 3.44 -2.24 -3.64
CA ASN A 126 2.93 -1.40 -2.56
C ASN A 126 2.65 -2.15 -1.25
N ALA A 127 2.70 -3.48 -1.25
CA ALA A 127 2.56 -4.26 -0.02
C ALA A 127 3.31 -5.59 -0.11
N VAL A 128 3.79 -6.05 1.05
CA VAL A 128 4.23 -7.43 1.28
C VAL A 128 3.71 -7.90 2.63
N LYS A 129 2.99 -9.03 2.64
CA LYS A 129 2.41 -9.63 3.84
C LYS A 129 2.80 -11.10 3.93
N LEU A 130 2.58 -11.69 5.11
CA LEU A 130 2.66 -13.14 5.30
C LEU A 130 1.26 -13.75 5.15
N ASP A 131 1.15 -14.80 4.34
CA ASP A 131 -0.03 -15.66 4.37
C ASP A 131 0.06 -16.66 5.53
N THR A 132 -1.05 -17.32 5.84
CA THR A 132 -1.17 -18.27 6.95
C THR A 132 -0.25 -19.49 6.84
N ASP A 133 0.23 -19.81 5.64
CA ASP A 133 1.19 -20.89 5.39
C ASP A 133 2.67 -20.44 5.41
N GLY A 134 2.90 -19.15 5.70
CA GLY A 134 4.24 -18.54 5.77
C GLY A 134 4.81 -18.10 4.42
N ASN A 135 4.08 -18.28 3.33
CA ASN A 135 4.41 -17.70 2.03
C ASN A 135 4.12 -16.21 1.99
N LEU A 136 4.62 -15.50 0.98
CA LEU A 136 4.43 -14.08 0.83
C LEU A 136 3.20 -13.75 -0.02
N LEU A 137 2.53 -12.67 0.35
CA LEU A 137 1.55 -11.97 -0.48
C LEU A 137 2.20 -10.67 -0.92
N ILE A 138 2.37 -10.48 -2.21
CA ILE A 138 2.95 -9.28 -2.82
C ILE A 138 1.87 -8.58 -3.62
N ASP A 139 1.66 -7.30 -3.36
CA ASP A 139 0.67 -6.51 -4.06
C ASP A 139 1.32 -5.48 -4.98
N ALA A 140 0.88 -5.44 -6.23
CA ALA A 140 1.44 -4.59 -7.26
C ALA A 140 0.35 -3.77 -7.96
N ARG A 141 0.44 -2.45 -7.77
CA ARG A 141 -0.53 -1.47 -8.26
C ARG A 141 -0.66 -1.49 -9.77
N ASP A 142 0.47 -1.45 -10.48
CA ASP A 142 0.48 -1.18 -11.91
C ASP A 142 0.36 -2.43 -12.79
N THR A 143 0.32 -3.61 -12.17
CA THR A 143 -0.16 -4.84 -12.81
C THR A 143 -1.59 -5.20 -12.42
N TRP A 144 -2.24 -4.43 -11.54
CA TRP A 144 -3.55 -4.71 -10.93
C TRP A 144 -3.63 -6.10 -10.32
N THR A 145 -2.52 -6.58 -9.76
CA THR A 145 -2.37 -7.98 -9.38
C THR A 145 -1.82 -8.13 -7.97
N SER A 146 -2.42 -9.04 -7.22
CA SER A 146 -1.86 -9.55 -5.99
C SER A 146 -1.30 -10.96 -6.23
N TYR A 147 -0.06 -11.20 -5.82
CA TYR A 147 0.68 -12.43 -6.05
C TYR A 147 0.89 -13.18 -4.74
N LYS A 148 0.71 -14.50 -4.77
CA LYS A 148 1.27 -15.37 -3.73
C LYS A 148 2.59 -15.94 -4.20
N VAL A 149 3.63 -15.73 -3.40
CA VAL A 149 5.01 -16.10 -3.73
C VAL A 149 5.53 -17.09 -2.72
N ASP A 150 6.09 -18.19 -3.18
CA ASP A 150 6.81 -19.14 -2.32
C ASP A 150 8.02 -18.44 -1.70
N ARG A 151 8.05 -18.34 -0.37
CA ARG A 151 9.10 -17.60 0.35
C ARG A 151 10.50 -18.22 0.20
N ARG A 152 10.61 -19.47 -0.23
CA ARG A 152 11.89 -20.17 -0.35
C ARG A 152 12.45 -20.09 -1.77
N SER A 153 11.61 -20.35 -2.78
CA SER A 153 12.04 -20.35 -4.19
C SER A 153 11.87 -19.01 -4.88
N GLY A 154 10.94 -18.15 -4.41
CA GLY A 154 10.53 -16.93 -5.10
C GLY A 154 9.50 -17.15 -6.21
N ASP A 155 9.06 -18.40 -6.43
CA ASP A 155 8.11 -18.73 -7.48
C ASP A 155 6.71 -18.18 -7.17
N ILE A 156 6.01 -17.69 -8.20
CA ILE A 156 4.62 -17.28 -8.09
C ILE A 156 3.73 -18.52 -8.05
N LEU A 157 3.10 -18.77 -6.91
CA LEU A 157 2.17 -19.87 -6.69
C LEU A 157 0.82 -19.61 -7.36
N TRP A 158 0.31 -18.39 -7.23
CA TRP A 158 -0.90 -17.92 -7.89
C TRP A 158 -0.91 -16.37 -7.96
N GLN A 159 -1.80 -15.86 -8.79
CA GLN A 159 -2.09 -14.43 -8.89
C GLN A 159 -3.58 -14.17 -8.90
N LEU A 160 -3.98 -13.01 -8.38
CA LEU A 160 -5.35 -12.53 -8.40
C LEU A 160 -5.40 -11.17 -9.11
N GLY A 161 -6.22 -11.07 -10.14
CA GLY A 161 -6.40 -9.82 -10.89
C GLY A 161 -5.43 -9.68 -12.07
N GLY A 162 -5.39 -8.47 -12.64
CA GLY A 162 -4.54 -8.12 -13.76
C GLY A 162 -4.81 -8.91 -15.05
N LYS A 163 -3.83 -8.94 -15.91
CA LYS A 163 -3.90 -9.69 -17.16
C LYS A 163 -3.93 -11.20 -16.89
N ALA A 164 -4.78 -11.91 -17.62
CA ALA A 164 -4.94 -13.35 -17.46
C ALA A 164 -3.60 -14.10 -17.60
N SER A 165 -3.32 -14.96 -16.64
CA SER A 165 -2.20 -15.90 -16.69
C SER A 165 -2.67 -17.30 -16.34
N ARG A 166 -1.79 -18.29 -16.53
CA ARG A 166 -2.12 -19.69 -16.23
C ARG A 166 -2.47 -19.94 -14.76
N ASN A 167 -1.95 -19.13 -13.84
CA ASN A 167 -2.16 -19.25 -12.41
C ASN A 167 -3.16 -18.21 -11.86
N ASN A 168 -3.90 -17.51 -12.73
CA ASN A 168 -4.89 -16.52 -12.32
C ASN A 168 -6.23 -17.17 -11.99
N PHE A 169 -6.98 -16.55 -11.09
CA PHE A 169 -8.30 -16.99 -10.70
C PHE A 169 -9.39 -16.52 -11.68
N ASN A 170 -10.42 -17.35 -11.85
CA ASN A 170 -11.67 -16.92 -12.46
C ASN A 170 -12.47 -16.09 -11.45
N ILE A 171 -12.83 -14.87 -11.82
CA ILE A 171 -13.44 -13.88 -10.92
C ILE A 171 -14.95 -13.94 -11.04
N VAL A 172 -15.64 -14.05 -9.90
CA VAL A 172 -17.11 -14.02 -9.79
C VAL A 172 -17.54 -13.12 -8.63
N ALA A 173 -18.76 -12.60 -8.70
CA ALA A 173 -19.37 -11.86 -7.60
C ALA A 173 -20.42 -12.73 -6.89
N ALA A 174 -20.43 -12.70 -5.55
CA ALA A 174 -21.51 -13.29 -4.76
C ALA A 174 -22.83 -12.51 -4.98
N PRO A 175 -23.98 -13.10 -4.67
CA PRO A 175 -25.24 -12.40 -4.76
C PRO A 175 -25.24 -11.06 -4.02
N GLY A 176 -25.65 -10.00 -4.70
CA GLY A 176 -25.65 -8.63 -4.16
C GLY A 176 -24.33 -7.87 -4.27
N GLN A 177 -23.25 -8.53 -4.72
CA GLN A 177 -21.97 -7.88 -5.00
C GLN A 177 -21.82 -7.58 -6.49
N VAL A 178 -21.06 -6.54 -6.82
CA VAL A 178 -20.85 -6.07 -8.19
C VAL A 178 -19.35 -5.93 -8.46
N LEU A 179 -18.88 -6.53 -9.56
CA LEU A 179 -17.56 -6.27 -10.10
C LEU A 179 -17.50 -4.83 -10.64
N ASN A 180 -16.28 -4.28 -10.81
CA ASN A 180 -16.14 -2.95 -11.37
C ASN A 180 -16.55 -2.89 -12.87
N LYS A 181 -16.49 -1.71 -13.47
CA LYS A 181 -16.87 -1.49 -14.89
C LYS A 181 -16.02 -2.30 -15.87
N ALA A 182 -14.78 -2.61 -15.52
CA ALA A 182 -13.91 -3.46 -16.33
C ALA A 182 -14.20 -4.96 -16.15
N GLY A 183 -15.11 -5.34 -15.23
CA GLY A 183 -15.41 -6.74 -14.91
C GLY A 183 -14.31 -7.44 -14.15
N VAL A 184 -13.40 -6.70 -13.53
CA VAL A 184 -12.29 -7.20 -12.72
C VAL A 184 -12.54 -6.90 -11.25
N ILE A 185 -11.76 -7.51 -10.36
CA ILE A 185 -11.93 -7.37 -8.91
C ILE A 185 -10.93 -6.39 -8.31
N THR A 186 -9.85 -6.09 -9.05
CA THR A 186 -8.75 -5.23 -8.62
C THR A 186 -8.39 -4.25 -9.72
N ALA A 187 -8.24 -2.97 -9.34
CA ALA A 187 -7.67 -1.95 -10.22
C ALA A 187 -6.91 -0.91 -9.38
N TRP A 188 -5.58 -0.85 -9.57
CA TRP A 188 -4.65 0.01 -8.81
C TRP A 188 -4.70 -0.23 -7.30
N GLN A 189 -5.02 -1.45 -6.87
CA GLN A 189 -5.29 -1.84 -5.48
C GLN A 189 -4.07 -1.70 -4.56
N HIS A 190 -4.35 -1.70 -3.25
CA HIS A 190 -3.36 -1.62 -2.18
C HIS A 190 -3.69 -2.57 -1.02
N ASP A 191 -2.64 -2.96 -0.28
CA ASP A 191 -2.73 -3.62 1.03
C ASP A 191 -3.46 -4.96 1.00
N PHE A 192 -3.06 -5.87 0.09
CA PHE A 192 -3.61 -7.22 0.02
C PHE A 192 -3.17 -8.06 1.23
N GLU A 193 -4.12 -8.55 2.01
CA GLU A 193 -3.88 -9.17 3.30
C GLU A 193 -4.70 -10.45 3.50
N SER A 194 -4.10 -11.48 4.12
CA SER A 194 -4.77 -12.75 4.46
C SER A 194 -5.58 -12.64 5.74
N GLN A 195 -6.83 -13.11 5.69
CA GLN A 195 -7.71 -13.28 6.84
C GLN A 195 -7.83 -14.76 7.27
N GLY A 196 -7.03 -15.63 6.64
CA GLY A 196 -7.10 -17.08 6.82
C GLY A 196 -8.26 -17.74 6.07
N ASN A 197 -8.24 -19.08 6.01
CA ASN A 197 -9.28 -19.89 5.38
C ASN A 197 -9.59 -19.52 3.92
N GLY A 198 -8.60 -19.01 3.18
CA GLY A 198 -8.76 -18.56 1.80
C GLY A 198 -9.51 -17.24 1.65
N ILE A 199 -9.66 -16.48 2.74
CA ILE A 199 -10.26 -15.14 2.73
C ILE A 199 -9.14 -14.10 2.73
N TYR A 200 -9.28 -13.09 1.89
CA TYR A 200 -8.34 -11.98 1.75
C TYR A 200 -9.09 -10.66 1.71
N THR A 201 -8.45 -9.61 2.20
CA THR A 201 -8.94 -8.22 2.14
C THR A 201 -7.94 -7.34 1.44
N PHE A 202 -8.41 -6.30 0.79
CA PHE A 202 -7.58 -5.27 0.17
C PHE A 202 -8.40 -3.98 -0.07
N PHE A 203 -7.69 -2.93 -0.39
CA PHE A 203 -8.27 -1.68 -0.83
C PHE A 203 -8.21 -1.59 -2.36
N ASP A 204 -9.38 -1.58 -3.01
CA ASP A 204 -9.51 -1.43 -4.45
C ASP A 204 -9.71 0.04 -4.79
N ASN A 205 -8.68 0.68 -5.35
CA ASN A 205 -8.70 2.11 -5.64
C ASN A 205 -9.68 2.46 -6.76
N GLU A 206 -9.89 1.58 -7.73
CA GLU A 206 -10.80 1.77 -8.87
C GLU A 206 -10.48 2.99 -9.74
N SER A 207 -9.35 3.66 -9.50
CA SER A 207 -8.93 4.88 -10.16
C SER A 207 -7.43 4.95 -10.35
N ALA A 208 -7.02 5.40 -11.51
CA ALA A 208 -5.61 5.60 -11.86
C ALA A 208 -5.00 6.86 -11.21
N GLY A 209 -5.80 7.90 -11.01
CA GLY A 209 -5.31 9.23 -10.63
C GLY A 209 -4.58 9.97 -11.74
N VAL A 210 -4.30 11.23 -11.51
CA VAL A 210 -3.68 12.13 -12.49
C VAL A 210 -2.17 11.92 -12.60
N ALA A 211 -1.51 11.59 -11.49
CA ALA A 211 -0.06 11.76 -11.35
C ALA A 211 0.78 10.55 -11.74
N ASN A 212 0.23 9.33 -11.70
CA ASN A 212 1.07 8.13 -11.69
C ASN A 212 1.02 7.27 -12.95
N THR A 213 0.22 7.59 -13.94
CA THR A 213 -0.10 6.58 -14.94
C THR A 213 0.22 6.96 -16.36
N GLY A 214 0.50 8.24 -16.67
CA GLY A 214 0.47 8.67 -18.07
C GLY A 214 -0.85 8.33 -18.79
N VAL A 215 -1.80 7.72 -18.04
CA VAL A 215 -3.17 7.42 -18.47
C VAL A 215 -4.03 8.62 -18.16
N ASP A 216 -5.10 8.76 -18.91
CA ASP A 216 -6.14 9.74 -18.66
C ASP A 216 -6.49 9.81 -17.16
N ALA A 217 -6.36 11.00 -16.58
CA ALA A 217 -6.71 11.31 -15.21
C ALA A 217 -8.14 10.90 -14.82
N THR A 218 -8.97 10.63 -15.82
CA THR A 218 -10.36 10.18 -15.68
C THR A 218 -10.53 8.67 -15.69
N ALA A 219 -9.44 7.87 -15.83
CA ALA A 219 -9.53 6.43 -15.81
C ALA A 219 -10.04 5.98 -14.43
N GLN A 220 -11.30 5.59 -14.39
CA GLN A 220 -12.04 5.23 -13.19
C GLN A 220 -13.04 4.14 -13.53
N PHE A 221 -12.96 3.03 -12.78
CA PHE A 221 -13.84 1.88 -13.00
C PHE A 221 -15.01 1.83 -12.01
N GLY A 222 -14.88 2.48 -10.89
CA GLY A 222 -15.90 2.54 -9.85
C GLY A 222 -15.53 3.54 -8.75
N LEU A 223 -16.24 3.48 -7.63
CA LEU A 223 -15.83 4.13 -6.40
C LEU A 223 -14.75 3.29 -5.73
N SER A 224 -13.80 3.96 -5.07
CA SER A 224 -12.84 3.25 -4.22
C SER A 224 -13.59 2.48 -3.13
N ARG A 225 -13.11 1.27 -2.83
CA ARG A 225 -13.81 0.37 -1.93
C ARG A 225 -12.87 -0.55 -1.14
N ALA A 226 -13.27 -0.88 0.09
CA ALA A 226 -12.71 -2.01 0.81
C ALA A 226 -13.32 -3.29 0.28
N VAL A 227 -12.51 -4.30 0.01
CA VAL A 227 -12.93 -5.54 -0.64
C VAL A 227 -12.56 -6.75 0.21
N THR A 228 -13.48 -7.72 0.27
CA THR A 228 -13.22 -9.05 0.80
C THR A 228 -13.48 -10.09 -0.28
N VAL A 229 -12.48 -10.93 -0.54
CA VAL A 229 -12.59 -12.03 -1.50
C VAL A 229 -12.34 -13.37 -0.83
N LYS A 230 -12.95 -14.40 -1.39
CA LYS A 230 -12.64 -15.80 -1.07
C LYS A 230 -12.02 -16.47 -2.27
N LEU A 231 -10.84 -17.05 -2.08
CA LEU A 231 -10.14 -17.84 -3.09
C LEU A 231 -10.38 -19.32 -2.87
N ASP A 232 -10.86 -20.03 -3.88
CA ASP A 232 -10.88 -21.49 -3.95
C ASP A 232 -9.81 -21.94 -4.94
N GLN A 233 -8.66 -22.37 -4.41
CA GLN A 233 -7.54 -22.84 -5.24
C GLN A 233 -7.85 -24.12 -6.00
N ARG A 234 -8.78 -24.95 -5.51
CA ARG A 234 -9.18 -26.18 -6.17
C ARG A 234 -9.95 -25.92 -7.46
N THR A 235 -10.81 -24.91 -7.45
CA THR A 235 -11.61 -24.52 -8.63
C THR A 235 -11.02 -23.33 -9.39
N HIS A 236 -9.91 -22.79 -8.90
CA HIS A 236 -9.33 -21.51 -9.40
C HIS A 236 -10.36 -20.39 -9.50
N THR A 237 -11.17 -20.23 -8.43
CA THR A 237 -12.23 -19.21 -8.39
C THR A 237 -11.96 -18.20 -7.29
N ALA A 238 -12.03 -16.92 -7.65
CA ALA A 238 -12.03 -15.81 -6.71
C ALA A 238 -13.44 -15.22 -6.62
N THR A 239 -14.05 -15.29 -5.46
CA THR A 239 -15.39 -14.77 -5.23
C THR A 239 -15.32 -13.47 -4.46
N LEU A 240 -15.80 -12.36 -5.04
CA LEU A 240 -16.07 -11.13 -4.31
C LEU A 240 -17.22 -11.40 -3.35
N ILE A 241 -16.93 -11.49 -2.04
CA ILE A 241 -17.94 -11.83 -1.03
C ILE A 241 -18.49 -10.61 -0.31
N ASN A 242 -17.72 -9.53 -0.23
CA ASN A 242 -18.16 -8.28 0.37
C ASN A 242 -17.36 -7.08 -0.16
N SER A 243 -18.00 -5.91 -0.20
CA SER A 243 -17.34 -4.64 -0.49
C SER A 243 -18.04 -3.47 0.18
N PHE A 244 -17.27 -2.46 0.60
CA PHE A 244 -17.76 -1.22 1.18
C PHE A 244 -17.20 -0.05 0.39
N ASN A 245 -18.07 0.70 -0.29
CA ASN A 245 -17.68 1.89 -1.04
C ASN A 245 -17.36 3.05 -0.11
N GLN A 246 -16.55 3.97 -0.62
CA GLN A 246 -16.24 5.21 0.08
C GLN A 246 -17.54 5.99 0.37
N PRO A 247 -17.84 6.36 1.64
CA PRO A 247 -19.16 6.87 2.05
C PRO A 247 -19.57 8.18 1.39
N GLU A 248 -18.61 9.05 1.06
CA GLU A 248 -18.87 10.34 0.40
C GLU A 248 -18.95 10.24 -1.14
N GLY A 249 -18.85 9.01 -1.70
CA GLY A 249 -18.88 8.79 -3.14
C GLY A 249 -17.63 9.26 -3.88
N LEU A 250 -16.48 9.26 -3.21
CA LEU A 250 -15.20 9.70 -3.76
C LEU A 250 -14.34 8.53 -4.23
N THR A 251 -13.29 8.84 -5.00
CA THR A 251 -12.25 7.88 -5.42
C THR A 251 -10.89 8.30 -4.90
N ALA A 252 -10.15 7.33 -4.38
CA ALA A 252 -8.77 7.48 -3.93
C ALA A 252 -7.84 6.89 -4.99
N PRO A 253 -7.11 7.71 -5.76
CA PRO A 253 -6.28 7.22 -6.86
C PRO A 253 -5.02 6.46 -6.41
N SER A 254 -4.67 6.51 -5.12
CA SER A 254 -3.51 5.82 -4.56
C SER A 254 -3.68 5.54 -3.08
N GLN A 255 -2.80 4.68 -2.54
CA GLN A 255 -2.73 4.39 -1.10
C GLN A 255 -4.01 3.70 -0.60
N GLY A 256 -4.13 3.53 0.70
CA GLY A 256 -5.30 2.96 1.33
C GLY A 256 -5.08 1.57 1.90
N ASN A 257 -5.99 1.16 2.77
CA ASN A 257 -5.99 -0.17 3.37
C ASN A 257 -7.40 -0.62 3.78
N SER A 258 -7.55 -1.93 3.95
CA SER A 258 -8.78 -2.55 4.43
C SER A 258 -8.45 -3.56 5.52
N GLN A 259 -8.63 -3.19 6.78
CA GLN A 259 -8.37 -4.03 7.93
C GLN A 259 -9.65 -4.67 8.45
N ARG A 260 -9.63 -6.00 8.67
CA ARG A 260 -10.67 -6.68 9.44
C ARG A 260 -10.31 -6.72 10.92
N THR A 261 -11.22 -6.25 11.78
CA THR A 261 -11.03 -6.32 13.23
C THR A 261 -11.41 -7.68 13.81
N PRO A 262 -10.95 -8.04 15.03
CA PRO A 262 -11.36 -9.28 15.69
C PRO A 262 -12.87 -9.41 15.88
N GLU A 263 -13.59 -8.32 16.03
CA GLU A 263 -15.06 -8.24 16.15
C GLU A 263 -15.78 -8.47 14.82
N GLY A 264 -15.02 -8.50 13.71
CA GLY A 264 -15.53 -8.70 12.36
C GLY A 264 -15.89 -7.43 11.62
N ASN A 265 -15.65 -6.25 12.20
CA ASN A 265 -15.81 -4.97 11.51
C ASN A 265 -14.69 -4.79 10.47
N THR A 266 -14.90 -3.85 9.56
CA THR A 266 -13.88 -3.44 8.58
C THR A 266 -13.51 -1.98 8.82
N VAL A 267 -12.24 -1.73 9.12
CA VAL A 267 -11.64 -0.40 9.20
C VAL A 267 -10.96 -0.09 7.87
N VAL A 268 -11.23 1.07 7.33
CA VAL A 268 -10.76 1.50 6.01
C VAL A 268 -10.04 2.82 6.12
N GLY A 269 -8.78 2.87 5.71
CA GLY A 269 -8.08 4.10 5.38
C GLY A 269 -8.29 4.39 3.89
N TRP A 270 -8.83 5.57 3.57
CA TRP A 270 -9.22 5.92 2.20
C TRP A 270 -8.08 6.51 1.37
N GLY A 271 -6.84 6.07 1.65
CA GLY A 271 -5.66 6.41 0.86
C GLY A 271 -5.42 7.91 0.74
N SER A 272 -5.22 8.38 -0.48
CA SER A 272 -5.01 9.79 -0.76
C SER A 272 -6.20 10.72 -0.43
N LEU A 273 -7.34 10.16 -0.05
CA LEU A 273 -8.43 10.95 0.53
C LEU A 273 -8.21 11.14 2.04
N PRO A 274 -8.56 12.30 2.60
CA PRO A 274 -8.35 12.58 4.02
C PRO A 274 -9.43 11.94 4.91
N TYR A 275 -9.79 10.67 4.68
CA TYR A 275 -10.86 9.99 5.40
C TYR A 275 -10.41 8.62 5.93
N PHE A 276 -11.06 8.19 7.01
CA PHE A 276 -11.07 6.80 7.46
C PHE A 276 -12.43 6.44 8.05
N SER A 277 -12.81 5.18 7.92
CA SER A 277 -14.15 4.71 8.27
C SER A 277 -14.11 3.34 8.94
N GLU A 278 -15.18 3.02 9.68
CA GLU A 278 -15.44 1.69 10.20
C GLU A 278 -16.84 1.22 9.79
N PHE A 279 -16.93 -0.01 9.32
CA PHE A 279 -18.19 -0.66 8.91
C PHE A 279 -18.42 -1.92 9.73
N ALA A 280 -19.67 -2.13 10.15
CA ALA A 280 -20.11 -3.42 10.68
C ALA A 280 -20.17 -4.48 9.56
N PRO A 281 -20.18 -5.79 9.90
CA PRO A 281 -20.24 -6.86 8.91
C PRO A 281 -21.48 -6.82 7.98
N ASN A 282 -22.56 -6.21 8.45
CA ASN A 282 -23.81 -6.02 7.69
C ASN A 282 -23.78 -4.79 6.76
N GLY A 283 -22.67 -4.05 6.69
CA GLY A 283 -22.51 -2.86 5.87
C GLY A 283 -22.93 -1.55 6.52
N GLN A 284 -23.38 -1.57 7.78
CA GLN A 284 -23.69 -0.35 8.51
C GLN A 284 -22.42 0.45 8.75
N LEU A 285 -22.40 1.71 8.34
CA LEU A 285 -21.35 2.66 8.68
C LEU A 285 -21.42 2.98 10.17
N LEU A 286 -20.38 2.61 10.92
CA LEU A 286 -20.27 2.84 12.37
C LEU A 286 -19.57 4.15 12.67
N TYR A 287 -18.56 4.47 11.88
CA TYR A 287 -17.72 5.64 12.06
C TYR A 287 -17.21 6.14 10.70
N ASN A 288 -17.19 7.45 10.54
CA ASN A 288 -16.57 8.11 9.39
C ASN A 288 -15.94 9.41 9.86
N ALA A 289 -14.65 9.57 9.63
CA ALA A 289 -13.92 10.76 10.04
C ALA A 289 -13.08 11.30 8.91
N GLN A 290 -12.88 12.62 8.97
CA GLN A 290 -12.02 13.35 8.06
C GLN A 290 -10.83 13.93 8.85
N PHE A 291 -9.63 13.77 8.30
CA PHE A 291 -8.44 14.47 8.80
C PHE A 291 -8.54 15.98 8.57
N PRO A 292 -7.88 16.78 9.39
CA PRO A 292 -7.76 18.22 9.13
C PRO A 292 -7.18 18.52 7.75
N THR A 293 -7.50 19.69 7.20
CA THR A 293 -6.96 20.14 5.91
C THR A 293 -5.44 20.06 5.88
N GLY A 294 -4.88 19.47 4.82
CA GLY A 294 -3.45 19.31 4.64
C GLY A 294 -2.84 18.09 5.37
N VAL A 295 -3.65 17.29 6.06
CA VAL A 295 -3.23 16.03 6.67
C VAL A 295 -3.66 14.86 5.77
N ASN A 296 -2.70 14.06 5.38
CA ASN A 296 -2.90 12.81 4.65
C ASN A 296 -2.43 11.62 5.49
N SER A 297 -3.00 10.46 5.24
CA SER A 297 -2.57 9.19 5.86
C SER A 297 -2.47 8.13 4.78
N TYR A 298 -1.31 7.50 4.65
CA TYR A 298 -1.11 6.42 3.69
C TYR A 298 -2.08 5.27 3.97
N ARG A 299 -2.19 4.85 5.25
CA ARG A 299 -3.10 3.82 5.76
C ARG A 299 -3.64 4.22 7.13
N ALA A 300 -4.78 3.68 7.53
CA ALA A 300 -5.36 3.84 8.85
C ALA A 300 -5.69 2.46 9.45
N TYR A 301 -5.09 2.14 10.58
CA TYR A 301 -5.31 0.88 11.31
C TYR A 301 -5.88 1.13 12.70
N LEU A 302 -6.77 0.28 13.14
CA LEU A 302 -7.22 0.20 14.53
C LEU A 302 -6.43 -0.91 15.23
N LEU A 303 -5.49 -0.52 16.08
CA LEU A 303 -4.59 -1.45 16.77
C LEU A 303 -4.69 -1.26 18.28
N PRO A 304 -4.66 -2.36 19.08
CA PRO A 304 -4.57 -2.24 20.53
C PRO A 304 -3.20 -1.69 20.90
N TRP A 305 -3.20 -0.62 21.71
CA TRP A 305 -1.99 -0.06 22.27
C TRP A 305 -2.11 0.01 23.78
N ASN A 306 -1.57 -0.99 24.48
CA ASN A 306 -1.51 -1.06 25.93
C ASN A 306 -0.04 -0.99 26.38
N PRO A 307 0.58 0.19 26.42
CA PRO A 307 1.91 0.31 26.98
C PRO A 307 1.87 -0.15 28.46
N PRO A 308 2.93 -0.81 28.98
CA PRO A 308 2.98 -1.15 30.39
C PRO A 308 2.72 0.13 31.21
N SER A 309 1.78 0.07 32.15
CA SER A 309 1.59 1.16 33.10
C SER A 309 2.91 1.36 33.84
N GLY A 310 3.64 2.40 33.49
CA GLY A 310 4.86 2.78 34.20
C GLY A 310 4.52 3.04 35.65
N ASN A 311 5.21 2.39 36.56
CA ASN A 311 5.27 2.85 37.96
C ASN A 311 5.63 4.33 37.90
N GLY A 312 4.77 5.18 38.46
CA GLY A 312 4.77 6.64 38.33
C GLY A 312 6.11 7.32 38.61
N GLY A 313 6.96 7.31 37.61
CA GLY A 313 8.06 8.24 37.46
C GLY A 313 7.55 9.38 36.60
N SER A 314 7.57 10.60 37.13
CA SER A 314 7.29 11.81 36.37
C SER A 314 8.17 11.87 35.14
N GLY A 315 7.66 11.33 34.00
CA GLY A 315 8.27 11.52 32.69
C GLY A 315 8.21 13.01 32.32
N PRO A 316 9.16 13.51 31.52
CA PRO A 316 9.10 14.88 31.06
C PRO A 316 7.78 15.10 30.35
N SER A 317 6.98 16.04 30.84
CA SER A 317 5.76 16.50 30.20
C SER A 317 6.15 17.10 28.85
N TYR A 318 5.88 16.40 27.76
CA TYR A 318 5.98 16.95 26.43
C TYR A 318 4.83 17.95 26.25
N HIS A 319 5.16 19.23 26.43
CA HIS A 319 4.30 20.29 25.94
C HIS A 319 4.71 20.54 24.48
N PRO A 320 3.85 20.26 23.49
CA PRO A 320 4.11 20.72 22.15
C PRO A 320 4.11 22.26 22.20
N SER A 321 5.25 22.86 22.00
CA SER A 321 5.37 24.29 21.72
C SER A 321 4.86 24.52 20.28
N GLY A 322 3.54 24.44 20.13
CA GLY A 322 2.87 25.00 18.95
C GLY A 322 2.87 26.51 19.05
N PRO A 323 2.93 27.23 17.93
CA PRO A 323 2.83 28.69 17.94
C PRO A 323 1.50 29.08 18.60
N ASN A 324 1.59 30.00 19.59
CA ASN A 324 0.47 30.58 20.31
C ASN A 324 -0.58 31.11 19.31
N TYR A 325 -1.69 30.40 19.18
CA TYR A 325 -2.86 30.91 18.51
C TYR A 325 -3.58 31.86 19.49
N ASN A 326 -3.34 33.14 19.32
CA ASN A 326 -4.08 34.19 20.02
C ASN A 326 -5.27 34.61 19.12
N PRO A 327 -6.54 34.38 19.50
CA PRO A 327 -7.68 34.90 18.77
C PRO A 327 -7.92 36.36 19.15
N GLY A 328 -7.17 37.27 18.58
CA GLY A 328 -7.33 38.73 18.71
C GLY A 328 -7.95 39.34 17.48
N HIS A 329 -9.09 39.92 17.69
CA HIS A 329 -9.89 40.88 16.94
C HIS A 329 -9.30 41.53 15.68
N GLY A 330 -10.17 41.54 14.67
CA GLY A 330 -10.47 42.40 13.53
C GLY A 330 -9.52 43.53 13.13
N GLY A 331 -9.31 43.59 11.85
CA GLY A 331 -8.75 44.76 11.14
C GLY A 331 -8.67 44.43 9.67
N LYS A 332 -9.46 45.13 8.89
CA LYS A 332 -9.47 45.12 7.41
C LYS A 332 -8.15 45.72 6.89
N ASP A 333 -7.73 45.27 5.75
CA ASP A 333 -7.39 45.98 4.52
C ASP A 333 -6.23 45.32 3.74
N ASP A 334 -6.55 44.86 2.57
CA ASP A 334 -6.09 45.16 1.21
C ASP A 334 -4.65 44.82 0.75
N HIS A 335 -4.63 44.34 -0.51
CA HIS A 335 -3.56 44.24 -1.52
C HIS A 335 -2.57 43.07 -1.52
N GLY A 336 -2.89 42.10 -2.37
CA GLY A 336 -2.24 41.63 -3.57
C GLY A 336 -0.74 41.30 -3.53
N HIS A 337 -0.42 40.05 -3.74
CA HIS A 337 0.46 39.61 -4.83
C HIS A 337 0.50 38.08 -4.95
N SER A 338 0.41 37.65 -6.19
CA SER A 338 0.56 36.33 -6.74
C SER A 338 1.90 35.67 -6.39
N GLY A 339 1.86 34.42 -5.93
CA GLY A 339 3.00 33.54 -5.86
C GLY A 339 2.50 32.08 -6.04
N HIS A 340 2.67 31.57 -7.25
CA HIS A 340 2.45 30.16 -7.55
C HIS A 340 3.60 29.35 -6.98
N ASP A 341 3.36 28.55 -5.98
CA ASP A 341 4.25 27.45 -5.61
C ASP A 341 3.55 26.12 -5.94
N HIS A 342 4.07 25.50 -6.99
CA HIS A 342 3.73 24.14 -7.37
C HIS A 342 4.37 23.15 -6.39
N TYR A 343 3.56 22.54 -5.53
CA TYR A 343 3.93 21.28 -4.90
C TYR A 343 3.46 20.14 -5.79
N GLN A 344 4.41 19.50 -6.45
CA GLN A 344 4.19 18.20 -7.11
C GLN A 344 4.14 17.11 -6.04
N HIS A 345 2.98 16.48 -5.91
CA HIS A 345 2.83 15.23 -5.19
C HIS A 345 2.94 14.08 -6.19
N HIS A 346 3.92 13.24 -5.98
CA HIS A 346 4.05 11.93 -6.62
C HIS A 346 3.26 10.87 -5.89
#